data_771d9a9907c65991b45289cc5dcbc0b5
#
_entry.id   771d9a9907c65991b45289cc5dcbc0b5
#
_cell.length_a   1.000
_cell.length_b   1.000
_cell.length_c   1.000
_cell.angle_alpha   90.00
_cell.angle_beta   90.00
_cell.angle_gamma   90.00
#
_symmetry.space_group_name_H-M   'P 1'
#
loop_
_entity.id
_entity.type
_entity.pdbx_description
1 polymer ?
#
loop_
_entity_poly.entity_id
_entity_poly.type
_entity_poly.pdbx_seq_one_letter_code
_entity_poly.pdbx_strand_id
1 'polypeptide(L)'
;MNKEEELIRKKSPVNIRNKKASFEYFFIETFTAGIVLTGTEIKSIRLGKASLVDTYCFITNGELWVKGMNVSPYFYGSYNNHEMKRDRKLLLTKREIRKLAAATKQTGYTIVPLLVFIDQKGRAKMDIALCKGKKEFDKRQTLKEKEDKREMDRAMKVYR
;
A
#
# COMPACT_ATOMS: atom_id res chain seq x y z
N MET A 1 -8.69 -8.45 -10.71
CA MET A 1 -8.89 -8.62 -9.24
C MET A 1 -10.19 -9.40 -9.05
N ASN A 2 -10.13 -10.50 -8.31
CA ASN A 2 -11.28 -11.37 -8.12
C ASN A 2 -12.24 -10.78 -7.07
N LYS A 3 -13.56 -10.94 -7.26
CA LYS A 3 -14.59 -10.43 -6.31
C LYS A 3 -14.40 -10.96 -4.87
N GLU A 4 -13.89 -12.19 -4.73
CA GLU A 4 -13.56 -12.76 -3.41
C GLU A 4 -12.41 -12.03 -2.72
N GLU A 5 -11.37 -11.66 -3.45
CA GLU A 5 -10.24 -10.90 -2.90
C GLU A 5 -10.66 -9.51 -2.45
N GLU A 6 -11.55 -8.85 -3.18
CA GLU A 6 -12.11 -7.56 -2.79
C GLU A 6 -12.97 -7.66 -1.52
N LEU A 7 -13.74 -8.74 -1.37
CA LEU A 7 -14.50 -9.04 -0.17
C LEU A 7 -13.61 -9.30 1.05
N ILE A 8 -12.49 -10.01 0.89
CA ILE A 8 -11.52 -10.25 1.95
C ILE A 8 -10.93 -8.93 2.45
N ARG A 9 -10.58 -8.02 1.53
CA ARG A 9 -10.08 -6.68 1.89
C ARG A 9 -11.11 -5.85 2.64
N LYS A 10 -12.36 -5.86 2.20
CA LYS A 10 -13.47 -5.13 2.86
C LYS A 10 -13.82 -5.68 4.24
N LYS A 11 -13.69 -6.99 4.44
CA LYS A 11 -13.96 -7.66 5.72
C LYS A 11 -12.75 -7.67 6.68
N SER A 12 -11.58 -7.27 6.21
CA SER A 12 -10.41 -7.19 7.08
C SER A 12 -10.65 -6.23 8.24
N PRO A 13 -10.30 -6.61 9.49
CA PRO A 13 -10.40 -5.71 10.64
C PRO A 13 -9.42 -4.54 10.55
N VAL A 14 -8.43 -4.65 9.67
CA VAL A 14 -7.37 -3.65 9.48
C VAL A 14 -7.28 -3.26 8.01
N ASN A 15 -7.34 -1.96 7.74
CA ASN A 15 -7.21 -1.36 6.42
C ASN A 15 -6.36 -0.11 6.50
N ILE A 16 -5.04 -0.27 6.37
CA ILE A 16 -4.08 0.83 6.37
C ILE A 16 -3.81 1.24 4.93
N ARG A 17 -4.35 2.40 4.52
CA ARG A 17 -4.30 2.87 3.13
C ARG A 17 -3.28 3.98 2.93
N ASN A 18 -2.61 3.93 1.78
CA ASN A 18 -1.84 5.05 1.27
C ASN A 18 -2.76 6.02 0.52
N LYS A 19 -3.26 7.03 1.22
CA LYS A 19 -4.24 7.98 0.69
C LYS A 19 -3.70 8.88 -0.43
N LYS A 20 -2.39 9.12 -0.46
CA LYS A 20 -1.75 9.98 -1.45
C LYS A 20 -1.40 9.27 -2.76
N ALA A 21 -1.30 7.95 -2.74
CA ALA A 21 -0.81 7.18 -3.89
C ALA A 21 -1.61 7.43 -5.17
N SER A 22 -2.94 7.43 -5.09
CA SER A 22 -3.80 7.69 -6.26
C SER A 22 -3.72 9.11 -6.80
N PHE A 23 -3.34 10.06 -5.95
CA PHE A 23 -3.12 11.45 -6.36
C PHE A 23 -1.75 11.66 -7.03
N GLU A 24 -0.72 11.01 -6.52
CA GLU A 24 0.66 11.21 -6.96
C GLU A 24 1.07 10.31 -8.14
N TYR A 25 0.39 9.17 -8.33
CA TYR A 25 0.79 8.15 -9.29
C TYR A 25 -0.37 7.63 -10.15
N PHE A 26 -0.04 7.27 -11.40
CA PHE A 26 -0.87 6.39 -12.23
C PHE A 26 -0.53 4.94 -11.92
N PHE A 27 -1.53 4.12 -11.60
CA PHE A 27 -1.35 2.68 -11.34
C PHE A 27 -1.39 1.90 -12.65
N ILE A 28 -0.35 1.13 -12.91
CA ILE A 28 -0.25 0.31 -14.13
C ILE A 28 -0.69 -1.11 -13.84
N GLU A 29 -0.17 -1.71 -12.77
CA GLU A 29 -0.49 -3.07 -12.37
C GLU A 29 -0.37 -3.20 -10.85
N THR A 30 -1.24 -4.00 -10.24
CA THR A 30 -1.26 -4.24 -8.79
C THR A 30 -0.92 -5.68 -8.47
N PHE A 31 -0.26 -5.88 -7.34
CA PHE A 31 0.14 -7.20 -6.82
C PHE A 31 -0.17 -7.26 -5.34
N THR A 32 -0.45 -8.46 -4.84
CA THR A 32 -0.61 -8.71 -3.41
C THR A 32 0.58 -9.49 -2.89
N ALA A 33 1.34 -8.89 -1.99
CA ALA A 33 2.54 -9.47 -1.38
C ALA A 33 2.28 -9.88 0.08
N GLY A 34 2.96 -10.93 0.53
CA GLY A 34 3.13 -11.19 1.95
C GLY A 34 4.17 -10.24 2.55
N ILE A 35 4.12 -10.01 3.85
CA ILE A 35 5.09 -9.18 4.58
C ILE A 35 5.80 -10.04 5.62
N VAL A 36 7.13 -10.01 5.63
CA VAL A 36 7.94 -10.64 6.69
C VAL A 36 7.99 -9.71 7.90
N LEU A 37 7.36 -10.10 8.97
CA LEU A 37 7.19 -9.30 10.19
C LEU A 37 7.71 -10.03 11.43
N THR A 38 8.14 -9.24 12.44
CA THR A 38 8.39 -9.74 13.79
C THR A 38 7.07 -9.86 14.58
N GLY A 39 7.12 -10.54 15.72
CA GLY A 39 5.91 -10.72 16.56
C GLY A 39 5.30 -9.41 17.07
N THR A 40 6.12 -8.43 17.42
CA THR A 40 5.67 -7.10 17.86
C THR A 40 5.11 -6.26 16.72
N GLU A 41 5.67 -6.40 15.52
CA GLU A 41 5.17 -5.70 14.32
C GLU A 41 3.76 -6.17 13.93
N ILE A 42 3.52 -7.48 13.87
CA ILE A 42 2.18 -8.00 13.52
C ILE A 42 1.13 -7.61 14.56
N LYS A 43 1.48 -7.60 15.83
CA LYS A 43 0.58 -7.16 16.90
C LYS A 43 0.20 -5.68 16.75
N SER A 44 1.16 -4.80 16.43
CA SER A 44 0.90 -3.39 16.16
C SER A 44 0.04 -3.19 14.91
N ILE A 45 0.30 -3.91 13.84
CA ILE A 45 -0.48 -3.85 12.61
C ILE A 45 -1.93 -4.30 12.84
N ARG A 46 -2.16 -5.35 13.61
CA ARG A 46 -3.51 -5.80 13.99
C ARG A 46 -4.29 -4.75 14.78
N LEU A 47 -3.61 -3.88 15.51
CA LEU A 47 -4.20 -2.73 16.20
C LEU A 47 -4.39 -1.50 15.26
N GLY A 48 -4.03 -1.61 13.98
CA GLY A 48 -4.08 -0.51 13.03
C GLY A 48 -2.99 0.55 13.23
N LYS A 49 -1.96 0.26 14.01
CA LYS A 49 -0.88 1.19 14.36
C LYS A 49 0.29 1.13 13.39
N ALA A 50 0.01 1.38 12.12
CA ALA A 50 1.02 1.50 11.08
C ALA A 50 0.61 2.57 10.06
N SER A 51 1.58 3.08 9.31
CA SER A 51 1.38 4.13 8.30
C SER A 51 2.19 3.83 7.05
N LEU A 52 1.59 4.12 5.89
CA LEU A 52 2.23 4.03 4.57
C LEU A 52 2.59 5.41 3.99
N VAL A 53 2.65 6.45 4.83
CA VAL A 53 3.07 7.78 4.38
C VAL A 53 4.54 7.75 3.97
N ASP A 54 4.84 8.32 2.81
CA ASP A 54 6.19 8.39 2.23
C ASP A 54 6.89 7.03 2.12
N THR A 55 6.12 6.00 1.82
CA THR A 55 6.59 4.61 1.70
C THR A 55 6.75 4.23 0.23
N TYR A 56 7.82 3.54 -0.10
CA TYR A 56 8.04 2.97 -1.42
C TYR A 56 8.67 1.58 -1.33
N CYS A 57 8.61 0.83 -2.42
CA CYS A 57 9.23 -0.47 -2.53
C CYS A 57 10.44 -0.43 -3.46
N PHE A 58 11.43 -1.24 -3.18
CA PHE A 58 12.63 -1.39 -4.01
C PHE A 58 13.04 -2.86 -4.12
N ILE A 59 13.77 -3.17 -5.17
CA ILE A 59 14.28 -4.52 -5.42
C ILE A 59 15.79 -4.51 -5.28
N THR A 60 16.31 -5.41 -4.47
CA THR A 60 17.73 -5.66 -4.30
C THR A 60 18.00 -7.16 -4.19
N ASN A 61 19.04 -7.63 -4.85
CA ASN A 61 19.44 -9.05 -4.87
C ASN A 61 18.29 -10.02 -5.23
N GLY A 62 17.40 -9.62 -6.14
CA GLY A 62 16.24 -10.43 -6.54
C GLY A 62 15.14 -10.53 -5.49
N GLU A 63 15.17 -9.69 -4.47
CA GLU A 63 14.17 -9.62 -3.40
C GLU A 63 13.48 -8.25 -3.39
N LEU A 64 12.20 -8.24 -3.05
CA LEU A 64 11.39 -7.02 -2.93
C LEU A 64 11.32 -6.59 -1.46
N TRP A 65 11.56 -5.31 -1.22
CA TRP A 65 11.57 -4.69 0.10
C TRP A 65 10.67 -3.45 0.12
N VAL A 66 10.06 -3.17 1.28
CA VAL A 66 9.35 -1.92 1.55
C VAL A 66 10.18 -1.06 2.49
N LYS A 67 10.34 0.22 2.13
CA LYS A 67 11.08 1.22 2.90
C LYS A 67 10.18 2.38 3.31
N GLY A 68 10.38 2.88 4.51
CA GLY A 68 9.65 4.03 5.05
C GLY A 68 8.31 3.68 5.70
N MET A 69 7.88 2.42 5.66
CA MET A 69 6.69 1.98 6.39
C MET A 69 6.91 2.10 7.90
N ASN A 70 6.11 2.92 8.54
CA ASN A 70 6.15 3.12 9.97
C ASN A 70 5.20 2.15 10.67
N VAL A 71 5.72 1.34 11.58
CA VAL A 71 4.95 0.48 12.48
C VAL A 71 5.25 0.89 13.92
N SER A 72 4.25 1.39 14.61
CA SER A 72 4.42 1.87 16.00
C SER A 72 4.88 0.74 16.92
N PRO A 73 5.69 1.03 17.96
CA PRO A 73 6.06 0.04 18.94
C PRO A 73 4.81 -0.59 19.59
N TYR A 74 4.88 -1.88 19.85
CA TYR A 74 3.82 -2.57 20.58
C TYR A 74 3.94 -2.26 22.07
N PHE A 75 2.86 -1.76 22.68
CA PHE A 75 2.86 -1.26 24.06
C PHE A 75 3.39 -2.28 25.07
N TYR A 76 3.04 -3.57 24.90
CA TYR A 76 3.50 -4.65 25.79
C TYR A 76 4.81 -5.32 25.33
N GLY A 77 5.47 -4.80 24.29
CA GLY A 77 6.70 -5.37 23.71
C GLY A 77 7.96 -5.12 24.52
N SER A 78 7.93 -4.20 25.50
CA SER A 78 9.07 -3.84 26.34
C SER A 78 10.35 -3.57 25.52
N TYR A 79 11.52 -4.04 25.98
CA TYR A 79 12.81 -3.91 25.29
C TYR A 79 12.95 -4.80 24.03
N ASN A 80 12.07 -5.78 23.84
CA ASN A 80 12.05 -6.65 22.65
C ASN A 80 11.26 -6.06 21.49
N ASN A 81 10.98 -4.76 21.49
CA ASN A 81 10.25 -4.09 20.45
C ASN A 81 11.10 -3.94 19.16
N HIS A 82 10.42 -3.75 18.04
CA HIS A 82 11.01 -3.55 16.73
C HIS A 82 11.39 -2.09 16.47
N GLU A 83 12.27 -1.84 15.54
CA GLU A 83 12.51 -0.52 14.96
C GLU A 83 11.31 -0.08 14.10
N MET A 84 10.80 1.14 14.34
CA MET A 84 9.56 1.63 13.71
C MET A 84 9.62 1.65 12.18
N LYS A 85 10.73 2.09 11.61
CA LYS A 85 10.94 2.23 10.15
C LYS A 85 11.88 1.19 9.56
N ARG A 86 11.94 0.02 10.14
CA ARG A 86 12.75 -1.10 9.63
C ARG A 86 12.33 -1.42 8.18
N ASP A 87 13.30 -1.68 7.32
CA ASP A 87 13.03 -2.23 5.99
C ASP A 87 12.45 -3.64 6.13
N ARG A 88 11.34 -3.93 5.43
CA ARG A 88 10.64 -5.21 5.53
C ARG A 88 10.60 -5.90 4.19
N LYS A 89 10.89 -7.18 4.19
CA LYS A 89 10.83 -8.01 2.99
C LYS A 89 9.38 -8.29 2.60
N LEU A 90 9.10 -8.17 1.31
CA LEU A 90 7.83 -8.53 0.71
C LEU A 90 7.96 -9.84 -0.05
N LEU A 91 6.93 -10.69 0.07
CA LEU A 91 6.92 -12.02 -0.53
C LEU A 91 6.03 -12.01 -1.77
N LEU A 92 6.66 -12.15 -2.92
CA LEU A 92 6.04 -12.38 -4.24
C LEU A 92 6.71 -13.57 -4.92
N THR A 93 6.09 -14.07 -5.96
CA THR A 93 6.70 -15.09 -6.81
C THR A 93 7.92 -14.51 -7.54
N LYS A 94 8.91 -15.33 -7.84
CA LYS A 94 10.09 -14.92 -8.61
C LYS A 94 9.74 -14.31 -9.97
N ARG A 95 8.66 -14.79 -10.60
CA ARG A 95 8.15 -14.27 -11.86
C ARG A 95 7.66 -12.84 -11.74
N GLU A 96 6.88 -12.55 -10.70
CA GLU A 96 6.37 -11.21 -10.40
C GLU A 96 7.50 -10.23 -10.07
N ILE A 97 8.47 -10.65 -9.26
CA ILE A 97 9.64 -9.83 -8.92
C ILE A 97 10.46 -9.50 -10.18
N ARG A 98 10.69 -10.45 -11.08
CA ARG A 98 11.39 -10.21 -12.35
C ARG A 98 10.64 -9.21 -13.23
N LYS A 99 9.32 -9.33 -13.30
CA LYS A 99 8.46 -8.40 -14.05
C LYS A 99 8.57 -6.98 -13.50
N LEU A 100 8.48 -6.82 -12.18
CA LEU A 100 8.65 -5.54 -11.50
C LEU A 100 10.05 -4.96 -11.69
N ALA A 101 11.09 -5.79 -11.57
CA ALA A 101 12.48 -5.38 -11.77
C ALA A 101 12.73 -4.86 -13.19
N ALA A 102 12.17 -5.53 -14.21
CA ALA A 102 12.28 -5.09 -15.59
C ALA A 102 11.56 -3.75 -15.83
N ALA A 103 10.36 -3.60 -15.27
CA ALA A 103 9.57 -2.38 -15.41
C ALA A 103 10.21 -1.17 -14.72
N THR A 104 10.77 -1.34 -13.54
CA THR A 104 11.40 -0.25 -12.76
C THR A 104 12.75 0.22 -13.30
N LYS A 105 13.34 -0.50 -14.25
CA LYS A 105 14.54 -0.02 -14.99
C LYS A 105 14.21 1.20 -15.88
N GLN A 106 12.97 1.37 -16.27
CA GLN A 106 12.53 2.52 -17.06
C GLN A 106 12.35 3.74 -16.15
N THR A 107 12.84 4.90 -16.59
CA THR A 107 12.72 6.16 -15.86
C THR A 107 11.25 6.53 -15.60
N GLY A 108 10.94 6.95 -14.39
CA GLY A 108 9.62 7.39 -13.97
C GLY A 108 8.70 6.29 -13.43
N TYR A 109 9.13 5.04 -13.48
CA TYR A 109 8.40 3.93 -12.87
C TYR A 109 8.91 3.63 -11.46
N THR A 110 7.99 3.38 -10.55
CA THR A 110 8.27 3.00 -9.16
C THR A 110 7.24 2.02 -8.65
N ILE A 111 7.53 1.40 -7.51
CA ILE A 111 6.62 0.50 -6.83
C ILE A 111 6.18 1.15 -5.53
N VAL A 112 4.87 1.34 -5.35
CA VAL A 112 4.30 2.03 -4.19
C VAL A 112 3.31 1.12 -3.49
N PRO A 113 3.36 1.00 -2.16
CA PRO A 113 2.35 0.27 -1.40
C PRO A 113 1.04 1.06 -1.36
N LEU A 114 -0.08 0.36 -1.51
CA LEU A 114 -1.43 0.94 -1.54
C LEU A 114 -2.21 0.67 -0.26
N LEU A 115 -2.13 -0.56 0.24
CA LEU A 115 -2.97 -1.04 1.32
C LEU A 115 -2.25 -2.14 2.11
N VAL A 116 -2.34 -2.08 3.43
CA VAL A 116 -2.03 -3.20 4.31
C VAL A 116 -3.32 -3.72 4.93
N PHE A 117 -3.53 -5.01 4.86
CA PHE A 117 -4.71 -5.69 5.41
C PHE A 117 -4.33 -7.03 6.04
N ILE A 118 -5.23 -7.59 6.83
CA ILE A 118 -5.08 -8.91 7.43
C ILE A 118 -5.97 -9.90 6.67
N ASP A 119 -5.39 -11.00 6.22
CA ASP A 119 -6.11 -12.05 5.51
C ASP A 119 -6.96 -12.92 6.47
N GLN A 120 -7.72 -13.87 5.91
CA GLN A 120 -8.58 -14.78 6.69
C GLN A 120 -7.78 -15.70 7.63
N LYS A 121 -6.50 -15.92 7.36
CA LYS A 121 -5.59 -16.71 8.18
C LYS A 121 -4.84 -15.87 9.23
N GLY A 122 -5.16 -14.60 9.37
CA GLY A 122 -4.53 -13.67 10.31
C GLY A 122 -3.15 -13.14 9.88
N ARG A 123 -2.76 -13.32 8.61
CA ARG A 123 -1.47 -12.87 8.07
C ARG A 123 -1.60 -11.48 7.48
N ALA A 124 -0.59 -10.64 7.72
CA ALA A 124 -0.51 -9.34 7.07
C ALA A 124 -0.14 -9.49 5.58
N LYS A 125 -0.91 -8.83 4.74
CA LYS A 125 -0.72 -8.71 3.30
C LYS A 125 -0.62 -7.25 2.91
N MET A 126 0.11 -6.99 1.85
CA MET A 126 0.27 -5.65 1.30
C MET A 126 -0.06 -5.65 -0.19
N ASP A 127 -1.00 -4.81 -0.58
CA ASP A 127 -1.20 -4.51 -1.99
C ASP A 127 -0.20 -3.45 -2.41
N ILE A 128 0.54 -3.73 -3.46
CA ILE A 128 1.51 -2.83 -4.09
C ILE A 128 1.14 -2.58 -5.53
N ALA A 129 1.54 -1.46 -6.08
CA ALA A 129 1.33 -1.11 -7.47
C ALA A 129 2.62 -0.70 -8.15
N LEU A 130 2.80 -1.17 -9.38
CA LEU A 130 3.72 -0.57 -10.32
C LEU A 130 3.09 0.73 -10.81
N CYS A 131 3.78 1.84 -10.61
CA CYS A 131 3.24 3.18 -10.82
C CYS A 131 4.14 4.02 -11.70
N LYS A 132 3.54 5.01 -12.34
CA LYS A 132 4.23 6.12 -12.99
C LYS A 132 3.85 7.43 -12.30
N GLY A 133 4.83 8.28 -11.97
CA GLY A 133 4.60 9.57 -11.33
C GLY A 133 3.76 10.50 -12.21
N LYS A 134 2.77 11.18 -11.61
CA LYS A 134 1.96 12.20 -12.27
C LYS A 134 2.74 13.51 -12.36
N LYS A 135 2.59 14.20 -13.49
CA LYS A 135 3.05 15.58 -13.66
C LYS A 135 2.08 16.57 -12.97
N GLU A 136 2.52 17.79 -12.73
CA GLU A 136 1.69 18.84 -12.11
C GLU A 136 0.34 19.05 -12.83
N PHE A 137 0.34 19.00 -14.15
CA PHE A 137 -0.88 19.10 -14.96
C PHE A 137 -1.88 17.99 -14.63
N ASP A 138 -1.40 16.73 -14.57
CA ASP A 138 -2.24 15.56 -14.27
C ASP A 138 -2.80 15.64 -12.84
N LYS A 139 -2.02 16.13 -11.89
CA LYS A 139 -2.45 16.32 -10.49
C LYS A 139 -3.58 17.34 -10.39
N ARG A 140 -3.48 18.47 -11.12
CA ARG A 140 -4.52 19.51 -11.17
C ARG A 140 -5.82 18.95 -11.75
N GLN A 141 -5.73 18.18 -12.83
CA GLN A 141 -6.90 17.54 -13.44
C GLN A 141 -7.57 16.55 -12.47
N THR A 142 -6.79 15.74 -11.78
CA THR A 142 -7.32 14.80 -10.77
C THR A 142 -8.07 15.52 -9.64
N LEU A 143 -7.57 16.68 -9.19
CA LEU A 143 -8.25 17.48 -8.17
C LEU A 143 -9.58 18.03 -8.70
N LYS A 144 -9.59 18.56 -9.91
CA LYS A 144 -10.80 19.09 -10.56
C LYS A 144 -11.88 18.04 -10.70
N GLU A 145 -11.55 16.86 -11.25
CA GLU A 145 -12.47 15.74 -11.38
C GLU A 145 -13.06 15.29 -10.03
N LYS A 146 -12.24 15.32 -8.98
CA LYS A 146 -12.69 14.97 -7.62
C LYS A 146 -13.64 16.01 -7.01
N GLU A 147 -13.43 17.28 -7.32
CA GLU A 147 -14.34 18.36 -6.92
C GLU A 147 -15.67 18.27 -7.66
N ASP A 148 -15.62 18.17 -8.98
CA ASP A 148 -16.80 18.03 -9.83
C ASP A 148 -17.69 16.84 -9.38
N LYS A 149 -17.05 15.71 -9.07
CA LYS A 149 -17.74 14.53 -8.54
C LYS A 149 -18.41 14.81 -7.19
N ARG A 150 -17.73 15.51 -6.29
CA ARG A 150 -18.30 15.88 -4.98
C ARG A 150 -19.50 16.82 -5.13
N GLU A 151 -19.44 17.77 -6.06
CA GLU A 151 -20.54 18.68 -6.35
C GLU A 151 -21.74 17.94 -6.92
N MET A 152 -21.52 17.02 -7.87
CA MET A 152 -22.57 16.16 -8.40
C MET A 152 -23.23 15.31 -7.30
N ASP A 153 -22.44 14.69 -6.43
CA ASP A 153 -22.96 13.88 -5.32
C ASP A 153 -23.77 14.72 -4.33
N ARG A 154 -23.39 15.99 -4.09
CA ARG A 154 -24.15 16.93 -3.26
C ARG A 154 -25.46 17.31 -3.93
N ALA A 155 -25.43 17.64 -5.22
CA ALA A 155 -26.63 17.98 -5.99
C ALA A 155 -27.62 16.83 -6.00
N MET A 156 -27.17 15.59 -6.23
CA MET A 156 -28.05 14.41 -6.20
C MET A 156 -28.68 14.16 -4.82
N LYS A 157 -27.99 14.47 -3.73
CA LYS A 157 -28.54 14.33 -2.36
C LYS A 157 -29.65 15.34 -2.06
N VAL A 158 -29.62 16.52 -2.67
CA VAL A 158 -30.64 17.56 -2.49
C VAL A 158 -31.96 17.18 -3.18
N TYR A 159 -31.88 16.41 -4.28
CA TYR A 159 -33.09 15.96 -5.03
C TYR A 159 -33.65 14.61 -4.55
N ARG A 160 -33.15 14.05 -3.50
CA ARG A 160 -33.68 12.88 -2.80
C ARG A 160 -34.47 13.30 -1.56
#